data_f4fcb62f79b229c473d4ced6b6643373
#
_entry.id   f4fcb62f79b229c473d4ced6b6643373
#
_cell.length_a   1.000
_cell.length_b   1.000
_cell.length_c   1.000
_cell.angle_alpha   90.00
_cell.angle_beta   90.00
_cell.angle_gamma   90.00
#
_symmetry.space_group_name_H-M   'P 1'
#
loop_
_entity.id
_entity.type
_entity.pdbx_description
1 polymer ?
#
loop_
_entity_poly.entity_id
_entity_poly.type
_entity_poly.pdbx_seq_one_letter_code
_entity_poly.pdbx_strand_id
1 'polypeptide(L)'
;MTCFFPFSSWPRAGVLCFGWPAGAADRIWTSIGLALLALVPLSHAPGKAAAAASRQRVLEACFAPADLAARAGERTPRKGQRAFDQPEPRVALRPFAPVPAELRGAIRRVRLPAGKKLVALTLDLCEQPGEIAGYDGAIIDYLRREGVKATLFVGGKWMRSHEPRVHQLMSDPLFEIANHSTAHRNLRLLSGQRLTDEVEGPQRAYQSIHTNLAGKQCVKDAGESWQAVPSRMSLFRFPFGACNKASLDAVNDAGLLAIQWDVSTGDPSPSQSANAIAREILKATRPGSIIIGHANGRGFHTADALPLAIPKLKAQGYTFVTVSELLAAGTPEIVQTCYNLRPGDTDRYDNLATAFRSKLSTGVPRSAGTGSPSDGKSQRDGSRRGTAGTNATTSGWGTSVKPQP
;
A
#
# COMPACT_ATOMS: atom_id res chain seq x y z
N MET A 1 -42.09 -0.85 -43.85
CA MET A 1 -41.95 0.43 -44.51
C MET A 1 -40.50 0.80 -44.39
N THR A 2 -39.58 0.30 -45.18
CA THR A 2 -39.08 0.56 -46.54
C THR A 2 -38.97 2.03 -46.91
N CYS A 3 -37.75 2.49 -47.09
CA CYS A 3 -37.21 3.34 -48.15
C CYS A 3 -35.84 3.83 -47.69
N PHE A 4 -34.73 3.44 -48.27
CA PHE A 4 -34.08 3.59 -49.57
C PHE A 4 -33.21 4.85 -49.65
N PHE A 5 -31.91 4.62 -50.04
CA PHE A 5 -30.84 5.49 -50.44
C PHE A 5 -31.18 6.50 -51.55
N PRO A 6 -30.33 7.51 -51.92
CA PRO A 6 -29.19 7.25 -52.78
C PRO A 6 -27.94 8.18 -52.60
N PHE A 7 -26.78 7.62 -52.89
CA PHE A 7 -25.71 7.94 -53.87
C PHE A 7 -25.59 9.36 -54.43
N SER A 8 -24.37 9.90 -54.37
CA SER A 8 -23.56 10.52 -55.44
C SER A 8 -22.54 11.48 -54.79
N SER A 9 -21.34 11.75 -55.22
CA SER A 9 -20.57 11.50 -56.43
C SER A 9 -19.15 12.00 -56.22
N TRP A 10 -18.16 11.29 -56.79
CA TRP A 10 -16.77 11.75 -56.92
C TRP A 10 -16.63 12.74 -58.09
N PRO A 11 -15.55 13.55 -58.12
CA PRO A 11 -14.84 13.74 -59.40
C PRO A 11 -13.35 13.36 -59.34
N ARG A 12 -12.95 12.76 -60.46
CA ARG A 12 -11.59 12.47 -60.92
C ARG A 12 -10.90 13.74 -61.44
N ALA A 13 -9.58 13.79 -61.28
CA ALA A 13 -8.60 14.36 -62.25
C ALA A 13 -7.21 14.21 -61.60
N GLY A 14 -6.13 13.92 -62.26
CA GLY A 14 -5.75 13.81 -63.67
C GLY A 14 -4.27 13.47 -63.66
N VAL A 15 -3.91 12.49 -64.48
CA VAL A 15 -2.54 12.05 -64.78
C VAL A 15 -1.85 13.09 -65.68
N LEU A 16 -0.66 13.54 -65.28
CA LEU A 16 0.25 14.22 -66.17
C LEU A 16 1.58 13.47 -66.22
N CYS A 17 1.78 12.80 -67.38
CA CYS A 17 3.07 12.30 -67.83
C CYS A 17 3.89 13.46 -68.36
N PHE A 18 5.16 13.59 -67.96
CA PHE A 18 6.16 14.32 -68.70
C PHE A 18 7.42 13.47 -68.90
N GLY A 19 7.82 13.43 -70.16
CA GLY A 19 8.83 12.55 -70.66
C GLY A 19 10.25 13.00 -70.36
N TRP A 20 11.17 12.06 -70.52
CA TRP A 20 12.60 12.21 -70.48
C TRP A 20 13.14 12.76 -71.83
N PRO A 21 14.30 13.42 -71.78
CA PRO A 21 15.31 13.19 -72.80
C PRO A 21 16.59 12.60 -72.24
N ALA A 22 17.15 11.70 -73.01
CA ALA A 22 18.43 11.06 -72.85
C ALA A 22 19.60 12.01 -73.12
N GLY A 23 20.70 11.79 -72.44
CA GLY A 23 22.01 12.19 -73.01
C GLY A 23 23.08 12.50 -71.95
N ALA A 24 24.15 11.72 -72.10
CA ALA A 24 25.56 11.97 -71.79
C ALA A 24 26.15 11.46 -70.47
N ALA A 25 27.11 10.60 -70.73
CA ALA A 25 28.01 9.87 -69.86
C ALA A 25 29.00 10.74 -69.07
N ASP A 26 29.60 10.04 -68.11
CA ASP A 26 30.91 10.23 -67.43
C ASP A 26 30.95 10.93 -66.11
N ARG A 27 31.21 10.17 -65.09
CA ARG A 27 32.39 10.02 -64.25
C ARG A 27 32.03 9.34 -62.90
N ILE A 28 32.64 8.19 -62.75
CA ILE A 28 32.68 7.39 -61.56
C ILE A 28 33.43 8.15 -60.45
N TRP A 29 32.76 8.43 -59.31
CA TRP A 29 33.39 8.64 -58.02
C TRP A 29 32.70 7.74 -57.02
N THR A 30 33.37 6.65 -56.72
CA THR A 30 33.06 5.77 -55.61
C THR A 30 33.32 6.48 -54.29
N SER A 31 32.27 6.99 -53.66
CA SER A 31 32.31 7.38 -52.24
C SER A 31 31.64 6.27 -51.46
N ILE A 32 32.46 5.40 -50.86
CA ILE A 32 32.03 4.43 -49.84
C ILE A 32 31.67 5.24 -48.58
N GLY A 33 30.41 5.61 -48.45
CA GLY A 33 29.86 6.13 -47.21
C GLY A 33 29.72 4.97 -46.23
N LEU A 34 30.68 4.81 -45.29
CA LEU A 34 30.52 3.98 -44.11
C LEU A 34 29.37 4.58 -43.26
N ALA A 35 28.17 4.06 -43.42
CA ALA A 35 27.10 4.31 -42.47
C ALA A 35 27.45 3.56 -41.17
N LEU A 36 28.03 4.27 -40.21
CA LEU A 36 28.11 3.83 -38.82
C LEU A 36 26.66 3.73 -38.30
N LEU A 37 26.07 2.55 -38.39
CA LEU A 37 24.89 2.18 -37.63
C LEU A 37 25.33 2.20 -36.15
N ALA A 38 25.06 3.32 -35.45
CA ALA A 38 25.12 3.38 -34.00
C ALA A 38 24.10 2.37 -33.47
N LEU A 39 24.58 1.19 -33.08
CA LEU A 39 23.84 0.25 -32.26
C LEU A 39 23.52 0.94 -30.95
N VAL A 40 22.37 1.61 -30.86
CA VAL A 40 21.79 2.01 -29.59
C VAL A 40 21.44 0.69 -28.90
N PRO A 41 22.06 0.39 -27.76
CA PRO A 41 21.68 -0.81 -27.02
C PRO A 41 20.21 -0.63 -26.59
N LEU A 42 19.30 -1.41 -27.17
CA LEU A 42 17.96 -1.58 -26.62
C LEU A 42 18.15 -2.22 -25.25
N SER A 43 18.13 -1.40 -24.21
CA SER A 43 18.04 -1.88 -22.85
C SER A 43 16.65 -2.52 -22.67
N HIS A 44 16.56 -3.81 -22.93
CA HIS A 44 15.39 -4.61 -22.61
C HIS A 44 15.27 -4.64 -21.10
N ALA A 45 14.19 -4.09 -20.55
CA ALA A 45 13.85 -4.32 -19.16
C ALA A 45 13.82 -5.84 -18.90
N PRO A 46 14.49 -6.36 -17.88
CA PRO A 46 14.55 -7.79 -17.61
C PRO A 46 13.13 -8.34 -17.46
N GLY A 47 12.86 -9.49 -18.07
CA GLY A 47 11.58 -10.17 -17.92
C GLY A 47 11.26 -10.41 -16.44
N LYS A 48 9.98 -10.49 -16.07
CA LYS A 48 9.53 -10.64 -14.67
C LYS A 48 10.27 -11.75 -13.92
N ALA A 49 10.57 -12.87 -14.58
CA ALA A 49 11.34 -13.97 -13.99
C ALA A 49 12.80 -13.59 -13.69
N ALA A 50 13.45 -12.85 -14.58
CA ALA A 50 14.81 -12.36 -14.38
C ALA A 50 14.88 -11.34 -13.23
N ALA A 51 13.89 -10.44 -13.14
CA ALA A 51 13.79 -9.50 -12.03
C ALA A 51 13.58 -10.22 -10.68
N ALA A 52 12.73 -11.25 -10.64
CA ALA A 52 12.53 -12.06 -9.43
C ALA A 52 13.83 -12.79 -9.02
N ALA A 53 14.54 -13.40 -9.97
CA ALA A 53 15.83 -14.04 -9.70
C ALA A 53 16.90 -13.05 -9.22
N SER A 54 16.89 -11.81 -9.73
CA SER A 54 17.80 -10.76 -9.26
C SER A 54 17.48 -10.32 -7.84
N ARG A 55 16.20 -10.11 -7.49
CA ARG A 55 15.79 -9.82 -6.11
C ARG A 55 16.16 -10.95 -5.15
N GLN A 56 15.98 -12.21 -5.57
CA GLN A 56 16.38 -13.38 -4.79
C GLN A 56 17.88 -13.36 -4.47
N ARG A 57 18.74 -13.03 -5.45
CA ARG A 57 20.19 -12.88 -5.21
C ARG A 57 20.50 -11.80 -4.18
N VAL A 58 19.81 -10.65 -4.21
CA VAL A 58 20.00 -9.60 -3.19
C VAL A 58 19.56 -10.11 -1.81
N LEU A 59 18.44 -10.82 -1.72
CA LEU A 59 17.94 -11.38 -0.47
C LEU A 59 18.97 -12.35 0.14
N GLU A 60 19.48 -13.29 -0.65
CA GLU A 60 20.45 -14.30 -0.23
C GLU A 60 21.81 -13.71 0.13
N ALA A 61 22.27 -12.69 -0.60
CA ALA A 61 23.52 -12.01 -0.30
C ALA A 61 23.47 -11.22 1.03
N CYS A 62 22.30 -10.66 1.39
CA CYS A 62 22.18 -9.75 2.53
C CYS A 62 21.62 -10.39 3.80
N PHE A 63 20.94 -11.54 3.70
CA PHE A 63 20.22 -12.11 4.85
C PHE A 63 20.40 -13.62 4.90
N ALA A 64 20.95 -14.10 6.03
CA ALA A 64 20.95 -15.53 6.31
C ALA A 64 19.51 -16.05 6.55
N PRO A 65 19.22 -17.33 6.30
CA PRO A 65 17.90 -17.90 6.56
C PRO A 65 17.36 -17.64 7.98
N ALA A 66 18.24 -17.65 8.98
CA ALA A 66 17.88 -17.36 10.38
C ALA A 66 17.45 -15.91 10.60
N ASP A 67 17.95 -14.95 9.80
CA ASP A 67 17.55 -13.54 9.90
C ASP A 67 16.12 -13.33 9.39
N LEU A 68 15.73 -14.13 8.42
CA LEU A 68 14.41 -14.06 7.78
C LEU A 68 13.31 -14.65 8.66
N ALA A 69 13.63 -15.58 9.54
CA ALA A 69 12.67 -16.29 10.39
C ALA A 69 11.93 -15.35 11.35
N ALA A 70 10.71 -15.75 11.73
CA ALA A 70 9.94 -15.10 12.79
C ALA A 70 10.70 -15.13 14.12
N ARG A 71 10.59 -14.05 14.90
CA ARG A 71 11.20 -13.94 16.23
C ARG A 71 10.13 -13.86 17.31
N ALA A 72 10.43 -14.43 18.46
CA ALA A 72 9.53 -14.37 19.61
C ALA A 72 9.24 -12.91 20.00
N GLY A 73 7.95 -12.60 20.25
CA GLY A 73 7.52 -11.29 20.69
C GLY A 73 7.34 -10.22 19.60
N GLU A 74 7.83 -10.43 18.38
CA GLU A 74 7.70 -9.43 17.29
C GLU A 74 6.24 -9.15 16.92
N ARG A 75 5.35 -10.12 17.06
CA ARG A 75 3.93 -9.97 16.73
C ARG A 75 3.19 -9.01 17.68
N THR A 76 3.67 -8.81 18.89
CA THR A 76 2.91 -8.11 19.94
C THR A 76 3.08 -6.59 19.83
N PRO A 77 2.01 -5.82 19.59
CA PRO A 77 2.07 -4.37 19.65
C PRO A 77 2.42 -3.86 21.04
N ARG A 78 3.18 -2.78 21.12
CA ARG A 78 3.63 -2.17 22.38
C ARG A 78 3.54 -0.65 22.31
N LYS A 79 3.54 0.01 23.47
CA LYS A 79 3.68 1.48 23.51
C LYS A 79 5.03 1.85 22.90
N GLY A 80 5.03 2.80 21.98
CA GLY A 80 6.19 3.18 21.22
C GLY A 80 6.67 4.60 21.50
N GLN A 81 7.85 4.91 21.01
CA GLN A 81 8.38 6.27 21.01
C GLN A 81 7.62 7.11 19.97
N ARG A 82 7.30 8.34 20.35
CA ARG A 82 6.63 9.29 19.45
C ARG A 82 7.54 9.86 18.35
N ALA A 83 8.83 9.55 18.37
CA ALA A 83 9.78 10.03 17.37
C ALA A 83 9.37 9.70 15.93
N PHE A 84 8.77 8.52 15.72
CA PHE A 84 8.27 8.10 14.41
C PHE A 84 6.86 8.58 14.09
N ASP A 85 6.18 9.30 14.99
CA ASP A 85 4.85 9.89 14.74
C ASP A 85 4.94 11.10 13.79
N GLN A 86 6.11 11.71 13.68
CA GLN A 86 6.38 12.79 12.74
C GLN A 86 6.72 12.20 11.36
N PRO A 87 6.24 12.83 10.27
CA PRO A 87 6.62 12.42 8.93
C PRO A 87 8.13 12.57 8.74
N GLU A 88 8.69 11.80 7.79
CA GLU A 88 10.06 11.97 7.33
C GLU A 88 10.32 13.42 6.87
N PRO A 89 11.56 13.92 7.03
CA PRO A 89 11.95 15.20 6.45
C PRO A 89 11.55 15.27 4.98
N ARG A 90 11.10 16.43 4.55
CA ARG A 90 10.72 16.63 3.15
C ARG A 90 11.95 16.63 2.26
N VAL A 91 12.26 15.47 1.70
CA VAL A 91 13.14 15.35 0.54
C VAL A 91 12.30 15.36 -0.72
N ALA A 92 12.85 15.91 -1.79
CA ALA A 92 12.17 15.89 -3.09
C ALA A 92 11.96 14.44 -3.52
N LEU A 93 10.71 14.04 -3.62
CA LEU A 93 10.32 12.78 -4.24
C LEU A 93 10.39 12.94 -5.76
N ARG A 94 10.87 11.92 -6.45
CA ARG A 94 10.66 11.85 -7.89
C ARG A 94 9.16 11.60 -8.12
N PRO A 95 8.40 12.57 -8.64
CA PRO A 95 6.95 12.43 -8.79
C PRO A 95 6.62 11.30 -9.77
N PHE A 96 5.51 10.62 -9.54
CA PHE A 96 4.83 9.87 -10.59
C PHE A 96 4.00 10.83 -11.45
N ALA A 97 3.73 10.44 -12.69
CA ALA A 97 2.65 11.06 -13.43
C ALA A 97 1.32 10.76 -12.70
N PRO A 98 0.38 11.71 -12.67
CA PRO A 98 -0.96 11.44 -12.13
C PRO A 98 -1.59 10.20 -12.77
N VAL A 99 -2.42 9.50 -12.00
CA VAL A 99 -3.15 8.33 -12.49
C VAL A 99 -4.02 8.75 -13.68
N PRO A 100 -3.97 8.03 -14.83
CA PRO A 100 -4.81 8.30 -15.98
C PRO A 100 -6.31 8.28 -15.63
N ALA A 101 -7.10 9.09 -16.34
CA ALA A 101 -8.52 9.31 -16.02
C ALA A 101 -9.32 8.02 -15.91
N GLU A 102 -9.05 7.05 -16.76
CA GLU A 102 -9.73 5.74 -16.83
C GLU A 102 -9.37 4.82 -15.65
N LEU A 103 -8.31 5.12 -14.91
CA LEU A 103 -7.88 4.36 -13.73
C LEU A 103 -8.12 5.11 -12.42
N ARG A 104 -8.66 6.34 -12.47
CA ARG A 104 -8.94 7.12 -11.26
C ARG A 104 -10.13 6.54 -10.50
N GLY A 105 -9.94 6.38 -9.20
CA GLY A 105 -10.90 5.76 -8.30
C GLY A 105 -10.23 4.68 -7.45
N ALA A 106 -11.03 3.90 -6.75
CA ALA A 106 -10.58 2.79 -5.91
C ALA A 106 -10.81 1.46 -6.63
N ILE A 107 -9.76 0.67 -6.81
CA ILE A 107 -9.80 -0.63 -7.46
C ILE A 107 -10.13 -1.68 -6.41
N ARG A 108 -11.19 -2.47 -6.62
CA ARG A 108 -11.64 -3.48 -5.66
C ARG A 108 -11.37 -4.91 -6.11
N ARG A 109 -11.31 -5.12 -7.41
CA ARG A 109 -11.09 -6.42 -8.06
C ARG A 109 -10.59 -6.21 -9.48
N VAL A 110 -10.09 -7.26 -10.11
CA VAL A 110 -9.71 -7.25 -11.53
C VAL A 110 -10.53 -8.28 -12.29
N ARG A 111 -11.19 -7.86 -13.37
CA ARG A 111 -11.87 -8.78 -14.27
C ARG A 111 -10.82 -9.47 -15.16
N LEU A 112 -10.69 -10.76 -14.99
CA LEU A 112 -9.73 -11.57 -15.74
C LEU A 112 -10.36 -12.17 -17.00
N PRO A 113 -9.55 -12.47 -18.03
CA PRO A 113 -9.97 -13.33 -19.13
C PRO A 113 -10.48 -14.69 -18.66
N ALA A 114 -11.38 -15.30 -19.44
CA ALA A 114 -11.96 -16.60 -19.12
C ALA A 114 -10.87 -17.67 -18.88
N GLY A 115 -11.09 -18.53 -17.91
CA GLY A 115 -10.17 -19.61 -17.54
C GLY A 115 -8.99 -19.21 -16.64
N LYS A 116 -8.66 -17.90 -16.51
CA LYS A 116 -7.61 -17.45 -15.59
C LYS A 116 -8.13 -17.36 -14.15
N LYS A 117 -7.47 -18.03 -13.21
CA LYS A 117 -7.79 -18.01 -11.78
C LYS A 117 -6.62 -17.41 -10.99
N LEU A 118 -6.43 -16.08 -11.11
CA LEU A 118 -5.48 -15.33 -10.30
C LEU A 118 -6.18 -14.65 -9.12
N VAL A 119 -5.47 -14.53 -8.00
CA VAL A 119 -5.93 -13.87 -6.77
C VAL A 119 -4.77 -13.13 -6.11
N ALA A 120 -5.01 -11.95 -5.57
CA ALA A 120 -4.03 -11.22 -4.77
C ALA A 120 -4.35 -11.36 -3.28
N LEU A 121 -3.44 -11.99 -2.52
CA LEU A 121 -3.42 -11.87 -1.07
C LEU A 121 -2.75 -10.56 -0.70
N THR A 122 -3.40 -9.76 0.12
CA THR A 122 -2.84 -8.49 0.59
C THR A 122 -2.87 -8.41 2.10
N LEU A 123 -1.80 -7.86 2.68
CA LEU A 123 -1.63 -7.75 4.13
C LEU A 123 -1.27 -6.32 4.50
N ASP A 124 -2.01 -5.76 5.46
CA ASP A 124 -1.76 -4.42 5.97
C ASP A 124 -0.80 -4.49 7.17
N LEU A 125 0.28 -3.68 7.10
CA LEU A 125 1.27 -3.49 8.15
C LEU A 125 1.33 -2.01 8.52
N CYS A 126 0.42 -1.59 9.39
CA CYS A 126 0.30 -0.21 9.82
C CYS A 126 0.64 -0.04 11.30
N GLU A 127 0.96 1.19 11.66
CA GLU A 127 1.29 1.61 13.02
C GLU A 127 0.63 2.95 13.31
N GLN A 128 -0.10 3.02 14.44
CA GLN A 128 -0.77 4.24 14.87
C GLN A 128 0.17 5.15 15.69
N PRO A 129 -0.15 6.44 15.84
CA PRO A 129 0.60 7.31 16.71
C PRO A 129 0.70 6.77 18.16
N GLY A 130 1.90 6.85 18.75
CA GLY A 130 2.15 6.44 20.13
C GLY A 130 2.29 4.92 20.34
N GLU A 131 2.35 4.12 19.28
CA GLU A 131 2.61 2.68 19.38
C GLU A 131 3.77 2.25 18.47
N ILE A 132 4.31 1.07 18.73
CA ILE A 132 5.06 0.24 17.81
C ILE A 132 4.17 -0.99 17.56
N ALA A 133 3.67 -1.14 16.35
CA ALA A 133 2.85 -2.29 15.98
C ALA A 133 3.71 -3.56 15.90
N GLY A 134 3.08 -4.70 15.72
CA GLY A 134 3.81 -5.96 15.58
C GLY A 134 4.29 -6.21 14.15
N TYR A 135 5.06 -7.28 14.01
CA TYR A 135 5.38 -7.96 12.75
C TYR A 135 5.02 -9.44 12.92
N ASP A 136 4.05 -9.91 12.14
CA ASP A 136 3.65 -11.31 12.19
C ASP A 136 4.54 -12.16 11.26
N GLY A 137 5.74 -12.47 11.77
CA GLY A 137 6.73 -13.26 11.04
C GLY A 137 6.22 -14.65 10.66
N ALA A 138 5.30 -15.24 11.45
CA ALA A 138 4.75 -16.56 11.16
C ALA A 138 3.95 -16.57 9.85
N ILE A 139 3.24 -15.48 9.53
CA ILE A 139 2.56 -15.31 8.23
C ILE A 139 3.60 -15.28 7.11
N ILE A 140 4.63 -14.47 7.25
CA ILE A 140 5.67 -14.29 6.22
C ILE A 140 6.45 -15.59 5.98
N ASP A 141 6.82 -16.30 7.05
CA ASP A 141 7.49 -17.60 6.97
C ASP A 141 6.61 -18.65 6.27
N TYR A 142 5.31 -18.65 6.56
CA TYR A 142 4.36 -19.53 5.88
C TYR A 142 4.30 -19.22 4.37
N LEU A 143 4.17 -17.93 4.00
CA LEU A 143 4.11 -17.53 2.60
C LEU A 143 5.40 -17.87 1.84
N ARG A 144 6.57 -17.69 2.46
CA ARG A 144 7.87 -18.10 1.90
C ARG A 144 7.93 -19.60 1.66
N ARG A 145 7.58 -20.40 2.67
CA ARG A 145 7.60 -21.86 2.58
C ARG A 145 6.69 -22.38 1.49
N GLU A 146 5.52 -21.77 1.33
CA GLU A 146 4.52 -22.16 0.34
C GLU A 146 4.74 -21.52 -1.05
N GLY A 147 5.73 -20.65 -1.21
CA GLY A 147 5.96 -19.89 -2.45
C GLY A 147 4.78 -18.99 -2.84
N VAL A 148 4.08 -18.43 -1.85
CA VAL A 148 2.89 -17.60 -2.07
C VAL A 148 3.26 -16.14 -2.15
N LYS A 149 2.95 -15.52 -3.29
CA LYS A 149 3.12 -14.07 -3.47
C LYS A 149 2.05 -13.29 -2.72
N ALA A 150 2.43 -12.13 -2.20
CA ALA A 150 1.53 -11.19 -1.54
C ALA A 150 1.93 -9.73 -1.78
N THR A 151 0.96 -8.81 -1.68
CA THR A 151 1.23 -7.37 -1.64
C THR A 151 1.05 -6.88 -0.21
N LEU A 152 2.07 -6.22 0.32
CA LEU A 152 2.14 -5.70 1.68
C LEU A 152 1.90 -4.20 1.64
N PHE A 153 0.77 -3.74 2.18
CA PHE A 153 0.46 -2.33 2.33
C PHE A 153 1.06 -1.82 3.65
N VAL A 154 2.15 -1.06 3.54
CA VAL A 154 3.01 -0.74 4.68
C VAL A 154 2.95 0.74 5.01
N GLY A 155 2.67 1.06 6.28
CA GLY A 155 2.64 2.43 6.78
C GLY A 155 4.04 3.02 6.94
N GLY A 156 4.19 4.33 6.69
CA GLY A 156 5.47 5.01 6.79
C GLY A 156 6.09 4.91 8.18
N LYS A 157 5.27 5.07 9.22
CA LYS A 157 5.71 4.90 10.60
C LYS A 157 6.16 3.46 10.88
N TRP A 158 5.41 2.46 10.41
CA TRP A 158 5.77 1.06 10.56
C TRP A 158 7.10 0.74 9.87
N MET A 159 7.31 1.25 8.66
CA MET A 159 8.57 1.05 7.92
C MET A 159 9.77 1.55 8.73
N ARG A 160 9.65 2.72 9.37
CA ARG A 160 10.74 3.32 10.16
C ARG A 160 11.01 2.57 11.46
N SER A 161 9.99 2.04 12.10
CA SER A 161 10.13 1.25 13.35
C SER A 161 10.59 -0.18 13.09
N HIS A 162 10.46 -0.68 11.84
CA HIS A 162 10.80 -2.05 11.43
C HIS A 162 11.76 -2.10 10.23
N GLU A 163 12.63 -1.09 10.08
CA GLU A 163 13.52 -0.97 8.92
C GLU A 163 14.25 -2.28 8.55
N PRO A 164 14.82 -3.07 9.50
CA PRO A 164 15.47 -4.33 9.15
C PRO A 164 14.52 -5.33 8.46
N ARG A 165 13.24 -5.36 8.86
CA ARG A 165 12.23 -6.22 8.23
C ARG A 165 11.84 -5.68 6.84
N VAL A 166 11.76 -4.35 6.69
CA VAL A 166 11.51 -3.72 5.38
C VAL A 166 12.62 -4.07 4.39
N HIS A 167 13.89 -4.06 4.80
CA HIS A 167 15.01 -4.48 3.96
C HIS A 167 14.84 -5.90 3.44
N GLN A 168 14.39 -6.83 4.29
CA GLN A 168 14.13 -8.21 3.91
C GLN A 168 12.97 -8.31 2.92
N LEU A 169 11.85 -7.65 3.24
CA LEU A 169 10.63 -7.71 2.44
C LEU A 169 10.78 -7.05 1.06
N MET A 170 11.53 -5.93 0.96
CA MET A 170 11.76 -5.28 -0.34
C MET A 170 12.71 -6.07 -1.24
N SER A 171 13.59 -6.88 -0.66
CA SER A 171 14.50 -7.76 -1.41
C SER A 171 13.84 -9.07 -1.83
N ASP A 172 12.80 -9.52 -1.12
CA ASP A 172 12.14 -10.79 -1.34
C ASP A 172 11.22 -10.76 -2.57
N PRO A 173 11.44 -11.58 -3.60
CA PRO A 173 10.65 -11.57 -4.83
C PRO A 173 9.19 -12.01 -4.65
N LEU A 174 8.84 -12.62 -3.53
CA LEU A 174 7.46 -13.02 -3.23
C LEU A 174 6.60 -11.82 -2.80
N PHE A 175 7.21 -10.71 -2.35
CA PHE A 175 6.46 -9.61 -1.79
C PHE A 175 6.56 -8.33 -2.63
N GLU A 176 5.42 -7.68 -2.85
CA GLU A 176 5.32 -6.33 -3.34
C GLU A 176 5.03 -5.40 -2.17
N ILE A 177 5.80 -4.32 -2.01
CA ILE A 177 5.54 -3.31 -0.98
C ILE A 177 4.73 -2.17 -1.58
N ALA A 178 3.68 -1.76 -0.88
CA ALA A 178 2.74 -0.72 -1.25
C ALA A 178 2.49 0.25 -0.10
N ASN A 179 1.95 1.42 -0.39
CA ASN A 179 1.75 2.52 0.54
C ASN A 179 0.45 2.37 1.34
N HIS A 180 0.53 2.54 2.69
CA HIS A 180 -0.63 2.49 3.58
C HIS A 180 -0.71 3.70 4.52
N SER A 181 -0.47 4.90 4.00
CA SER A 181 -0.39 6.17 4.72
C SER A 181 0.77 6.26 5.73
N THR A 182 1.02 7.43 6.27
CA THR A 182 2.14 7.65 7.21
C THR A 182 1.87 7.02 8.57
N ALA A 183 0.74 7.37 9.21
CA ALA A 183 0.43 7.01 10.58
C ALA A 183 -1.00 6.48 10.74
N HIS A 184 -1.52 5.81 9.71
CA HIS A 184 -2.84 5.17 9.69
C HIS A 184 -3.98 6.11 10.13
N ARG A 185 -3.92 7.38 9.70
CA ARG A 185 -5.00 8.34 9.97
C ARG A 185 -6.16 8.14 9.00
N ASN A 186 -7.37 8.52 9.40
CA ASN A 186 -8.50 8.56 8.48
C ASN A 186 -8.32 9.76 7.53
N LEU A 187 -7.91 9.50 6.27
CA LEU A 187 -7.61 10.54 5.27
C LEU A 187 -8.87 11.32 4.88
N ARG A 188 -10.05 10.76 5.05
CA ARG A 188 -11.33 11.43 4.79
C ARG A 188 -11.53 12.69 5.66
N LEU A 189 -10.86 12.75 6.81
CA LEU A 189 -10.92 13.85 7.77
C LEU A 189 -9.73 14.83 7.66
N LEU A 190 -8.90 14.67 6.64
CA LEU A 190 -7.70 15.47 6.43
C LEU A 190 -7.81 16.30 5.16
N SER A 191 -7.08 17.41 5.15
CA SER A 191 -6.98 18.31 3.99
C SER A 191 -5.60 18.99 3.96
N GLY A 192 -5.29 19.61 2.82
CA GLY A 192 -4.05 20.37 2.62
C GLY A 192 -2.81 19.54 2.97
N GLN A 193 -1.82 20.19 3.59
CA GLN A 193 -0.52 19.57 3.88
C GLN A 193 -0.62 18.28 4.73
N ARG A 194 -1.60 18.20 5.63
CA ARG A 194 -1.77 17.01 6.48
C ARG A 194 -2.21 15.79 5.67
N LEU A 195 -3.03 15.99 4.64
CA LEU A 195 -3.41 14.93 3.71
C LEU A 195 -2.20 14.52 2.84
N THR A 196 -1.47 15.49 2.30
CA THR A 196 -0.25 15.27 1.52
C THR A 196 0.79 14.48 2.34
N ASP A 197 1.03 14.83 3.60
CA ASP A 197 1.99 14.15 4.45
C ASP A 197 1.60 12.69 4.74
N GLU A 198 0.30 12.36 4.82
CA GLU A 198 -0.16 10.97 4.94
C GLU A 198 0.04 10.19 3.64
N VAL A 199 -0.07 10.81 2.47
CA VAL A 199 0.11 10.15 1.17
C VAL A 199 1.58 10.00 0.80
N GLU A 200 2.39 11.04 0.97
CA GLU A 200 3.79 11.07 0.53
C GLU A 200 4.79 10.57 1.57
N GLY A 201 4.46 10.69 2.86
CA GLY A 201 5.36 10.28 3.94
C GLY A 201 5.89 8.86 3.81
N PRO A 202 5.05 7.87 3.47
CA PRO A 202 5.55 6.51 3.23
C PRO A 202 6.49 6.39 2.03
N GLN A 203 6.31 7.21 0.99
CA GLN A 203 7.23 7.22 -0.16
C GLN A 203 8.62 7.70 0.28
N ARG A 204 8.67 8.75 1.12
CA ARG A 204 9.92 9.26 1.69
C ARG A 204 10.60 8.23 2.59
N ALA A 205 9.84 7.61 3.49
CA ALA A 205 10.35 6.55 4.36
C ALA A 205 10.90 5.36 3.54
N TYR A 206 10.15 4.91 2.54
CA TYR A 206 10.58 3.82 1.65
C TYR A 206 11.86 4.17 0.89
N GLN A 207 11.95 5.38 0.34
CA GLN A 207 13.14 5.85 -0.39
C GLN A 207 14.37 5.95 0.53
N SER A 208 14.21 6.45 1.75
CA SER A 208 15.27 6.50 2.75
C SER A 208 15.80 5.10 3.08
N ILE A 209 14.89 4.18 3.39
CA ILE A 209 15.21 2.78 3.73
C ILE A 209 15.85 2.05 2.52
N HIS A 210 15.34 2.28 1.31
CA HIS A 210 15.93 1.74 0.08
C HIS A 210 17.37 2.25 -0.10
N THR A 211 17.63 3.54 0.16
CA THR A 211 18.98 4.12 0.09
C THR A 211 19.90 3.53 1.16
N ASN A 212 19.40 3.32 2.39
CA ASN A 212 20.16 2.70 3.47
C ASN A 212 20.55 1.25 3.10
N LEU A 213 19.65 0.50 2.50
CA LEU A 213 19.94 -0.86 2.03
C LEU A 213 20.95 -0.84 0.88
N ALA A 214 20.81 0.07 -0.10
CA ALA A 214 21.73 0.23 -1.22
C ALA A 214 23.18 0.51 -0.77
N GLY A 215 23.35 1.17 0.38
CA GLY A 215 24.66 1.47 0.98
C GLY A 215 25.38 0.26 1.58
N LYS A 216 24.69 -0.85 1.81
CA LYS A 216 25.28 -2.04 2.45
C LYS A 216 26.22 -2.79 1.51
N GLN A 217 27.29 -3.37 2.08
CA GLN A 217 28.27 -4.11 1.30
C GLN A 217 27.65 -5.28 0.55
N CYS A 218 26.76 -6.04 1.16
CA CYS A 218 26.06 -7.17 0.53
C CYS A 218 25.28 -6.79 -0.74
N VAL A 219 24.72 -5.57 -0.81
CA VAL A 219 24.04 -5.06 -2.01
C VAL A 219 25.06 -4.70 -3.09
N LYS A 220 26.20 -4.10 -2.72
CA LYS A 220 27.31 -3.83 -3.64
C LYS A 220 27.84 -5.12 -4.25
N ASP A 221 27.97 -6.18 -3.44
CA ASP A 221 28.41 -7.51 -3.87
C ASP A 221 27.39 -8.19 -4.79
N ALA A 222 26.08 -7.92 -4.60
CA ALA A 222 25.02 -8.40 -5.50
C ALA A 222 24.99 -7.67 -6.88
N GLY A 223 25.72 -6.55 -7.00
CA GLY A 223 25.94 -5.83 -8.24
C GLY A 223 24.65 -5.37 -8.94
N GLU A 224 24.54 -5.63 -10.24
CA GLU A 224 23.38 -5.22 -11.04
C GLU A 224 22.03 -5.81 -10.58
N SER A 225 22.08 -6.88 -9.79
CA SER A 225 20.85 -7.50 -9.24
C SER A 225 20.05 -6.53 -8.37
N TRP A 226 20.70 -5.54 -7.77
CA TRP A 226 20.04 -4.48 -7.01
C TRP A 226 19.04 -3.65 -7.82
N GLN A 227 19.27 -3.47 -9.11
CA GLN A 227 18.39 -2.69 -9.98
C GLN A 227 16.96 -3.28 -10.08
N ALA A 228 16.80 -4.56 -9.74
CA ALA A 228 15.49 -5.22 -9.72
C ALA A 228 14.69 -4.94 -8.43
N VAL A 229 15.30 -4.39 -7.39
CA VAL A 229 14.60 -4.00 -6.16
C VAL A 229 13.87 -2.67 -6.42
N PRO A 230 12.53 -2.62 -6.30
CA PRO A 230 11.78 -1.40 -6.60
C PRO A 230 12.20 -0.24 -5.70
N SER A 231 12.48 0.92 -6.29
CA SER A 231 12.92 2.13 -5.54
C SER A 231 11.75 2.99 -5.03
N ARG A 232 10.50 2.64 -5.37
CA ARG A 232 9.29 3.38 -4.98
C ARG A 232 8.05 2.50 -5.08
N MET A 233 7.00 2.87 -4.34
CA MET A 233 5.71 2.19 -4.34
C MET A 233 4.73 2.87 -5.30
N SER A 234 3.96 2.11 -6.07
CA SER A 234 2.98 2.63 -7.05
C SER A 234 1.53 2.46 -6.61
N LEU A 235 1.28 1.70 -5.54
CA LEU A 235 -0.05 1.38 -5.04
C LEU A 235 -0.27 2.03 -3.68
N PHE A 236 -1.52 2.37 -3.38
CA PHE A 236 -1.95 2.95 -2.10
C PHE A 236 -3.19 2.23 -1.57
N ARG A 237 -3.28 2.02 -0.26
CA ARG A 237 -4.50 1.57 0.41
C ARG A 237 -4.90 2.56 1.49
N PHE A 238 -6.17 2.94 1.50
CA PHE A 238 -6.71 3.84 2.52
C PHE A 238 -6.86 3.13 3.86
N PRO A 239 -6.36 3.73 4.96
CA PRO A 239 -6.69 3.29 6.32
C PRO A 239 -8.20 3.14 6.51
N PHE A 240 -8.60 2.10 7.25
CA PHE A 240 -10.01 1.80 7.53
C PHE A 240 -10.88 1.48 6.30
N GLY A 241 -10.31 1.45 5.10
CA GLY A 241 -11.08 1.40 3.86
C GLY A 241 -11.95 2.64 3.66
N ALA A 242 -11.54 3.78 4.19
CA ALA A 242 -12.33 5.02 4.21
C ALA A 242 -11.68 6.11 3.34
N CYS A 243 -12.40 6.61 2.34
CA CYS A 243 -12.01 7.77 1.54
C CYS A 243 -13.21 8.68 1.26
N ASN A 244 -12.92 9.89 0.83
CA ASN A 244 -13.84 10.77 0.14
C ASN A 244 -13.21 11.21 -1.18
N LYS A 245 -13.95 11.97 -1.99
CA LYS A 245 -13.45 12.43 -3.28
C LYS A 245 -12.11 13.17 -3.17
N ALA A 246 -11.97 14.07 -2.20
CA ALA A 246 -10.75 14.86 -2.04
C ALA A 246 -9.52 14.00 -1.71
N SER A 247 -9.67 13.03 -0.79
CA SER A 247 -8.57 12.13 -0.44
C SER A 247 -8.24 11.15 -1.56
N LEU A 248 -9.26 10.69 -2.32
CA LEU A 248 -9.07 9.81 -3.47
C LEU A 248 -8.36 10.54 -4.61
N ASP A 249 -8.76 11.79 -4.90
CA ASP A 249 -8.10 12.64 -5.88
C ASP A 249 -6.63 12.88 -5.49
N ALA A 250 -6.36 13.21 -4.22
CA ALA A 250 -4.99 13.45 -3.74
C ALA A 250 -4.07 12.23 -3.94
N VAL A 251 -4.58 11.02 -3.73
CA VAL A 251 -3.82 9.77 -3.98
C VAL A 251 -3.59 9.57 -5.47
N ASN A 252 -4.62 9.77 -6.31
CA ASN A 252 -4.49 9.60 -7.75
C ASN A 252 -3.64 10.71 -8.39
N ASP A 253 -3.67 11.95 -7.88
CA ASP A 253 -2.81 13.05 -8.34
C ASP A 253 -1.34 12.80 -7.98
N ALA A 254 -1.07 12.13 -6.86
CA ALA A 254 0.26 11.65 -6.51
C ALA A 254 0.75 10.47 -7.38
N GLY A 255 -0.05 10.02 -8.36
CA GLY A 255 0.26 8.93 -9.26
C GLY A 255 0.17 7.54 -8.63
N LEU A 256 -0.58 7.41 -7.54
CA LEU A 256 -0.77 6.15 -6.83
C LEU A 256 -2.15 5.55 -7.15
N LEU A 257 -2.16 4.27 -7.55
CA LEU A 257 -3.40 3.53 -7.72
C LEU A 257 -3.99 3.17 -6.35
N ALA A 258 -5.22 3.59 -6.09
CA ALA A 258 -5.92 3.27 -4.85
C ALA A 258 -6.49 1.85 -4.91
N ILE A 259 -6.00 0.97 -4.05
CA ILE A 259 -6.35 -0.46 -4.01
C ILE A 259 -7.16 -0.75 -2.75
N GLN A 260 -8.36 -1.22 -2.95
CA GLN A 260 -9.24 -1.75 -1.90
C GLN A 260 -9.29 -3.29 -2.01
N TRP A 261 -10.38 -3.91 -1.63
CA TRP A 261 -10.60 -5.37 -1.65
C TRP A 261 -12.05 -5.71 -1.94
N ASP A 262 -12.29 -6.90 -2.40
CA ASP A 262 -13.62 -7.51 -2.50
C ASP A 262 -13.80 -8.69 -1.53
N VAL A 263 -12.70 -9.19 -0.93
CA VAL A 263 -12.73 -10.24 0.08
C VAL A 263 -12.21 -9.71 1.41
N SER A 264 -13.11 -9.51 2.39
CA SER A 264 -12.77 -9.09 3.75
C SER A 264 -12.68 -10.31 4.66
N THR A 265 -11.54 -10.50 5.31
CA THR A 265 -11.30 -11.63 6.22
C THR A 265 -11.96 -11.45 7.58
N GLY A 266 -12.19 -10.20 8.01
CA GLY A 266 -12.64 -9.88 9.35
C GLY A 266 -11.58 -10.09 10.45
N ASP A 267 -10.34 -10.34 10.07
CA ASP A 267 -9.22 -10.70 10.96
C ASP A 267 -8.82 -9.65 12.02
N PRO A 268 -9.17 -8.33 11.92
CA PRO A 268 -8.95 -7.40 13.03
C PRO A 268 -9.87 -7.62 14.24
N SER A 269 -10.87 -8.49 14.11
CA SER A 269 -11.72 -8.86 15.23
C SER A 269 -11.12 -10.02 16.03
N PRO A 270 -10.82 -9.87 17.33
CA PRO A 270 -10.28 -10.97 18.14
C PRO A 270 -11.27 -12.13 18.32
N SER A 271 -12.57 -11.90 18.07
CA SER A 271 -13.60 -12.94 18.11
C SER A 271 -13.72 -13.75 16.83
N GLN A 272 -13.07 -13.31 15.74
CA GLN A 272 -13.09 -14.00 14.45
C GLN A 272 -12.08 -15.14 14.46
N SER A 273 -12.56 -16.39 14.53
CA SER A 273 -11.67 -17.56 14.60
C SER A 273 -10.95 -17.83 13.28
N ALA A 274 -9.83 -18.55 13.33
CA ALA A 274 -9.09 -18.97 12.13
C ALA A 274 -9.98 -19.71 11.12
N ASN A 275 -10.83 -20.62 11.58
CA ASN A 275 -11.80 -21.33 10.73
C ASN A 275 -12.82 -20.38 10.09
N ALA A 276 -13.28 -19.36 10.80
CA ALA A 276 -14.22 -18.39 10.24
C ALA A 276 -13.54 -17.53 9.16
N ILE A 277 -12.33 -17.03 9.42
CA ILE A 277 -11.52 -16.31 8.43
C ILE A 277 -11.29 -17.16 7.19
N ALA A 278 -10.87 -18.42 7.35
CA ALA A 278 -10.64 -19.33 6.23
C ALA A 278 -11.92 -19.59 5.42
N ARG A 279 -13.08 -19.73 6.07
CA ARG A 279 -14.36 -19.89 5.39
C ARG A 279 -14.74 -18.65 4.57
N GLU A 280 -14.55 -17.45 5.13
CA GLU A 280 -14.81 -16.19 4.39
C GLU A 280 -13.91 -16.06 3.17
N ILE A 281 -12.61 -16.35 3.30
CA ILE A 281 -11.68 -16.38 2.17
C ILE A 281 -12.17 -17.35 1.09
N LEU A 282 -12.49 -18.60 1.46
CA LEU A 282 -12.88 -19.63 0.50
C LEU A 282 -14.23 -19.35 -0.16
N LYS A 283 -15.20 -18.79 0.59
CA LYS A 283 -16.55 -18.49 0.10
C LYS A 283 -16.56 -17.28 -0.84
N ALA A 284 -15.80 -16.22 -0.51
CA ALA A 284 -15.88 -14.96 -1.22
C ALA A 284 -14.88 -14.85 -2.39
N THR A 285 -13.81 -15.65 -2.39
CA THR A 285 -12.79 -15.58 -3.45
C THR A 285 -13.32 -16.04 -4.79
N ARG A 286 -13.08 -15.22 -5.81
CA ARG A 286 -13.37 -15.49 -7.22
C ARG A 286 -12.21 -15.00 -8.08
N PRO A 287 -12.11 -15.38 -9.36
CA PRO A 287 -11.02 -14.93 -10.22
C PRO A 287 -10.90 -13.39 -10.22
N GLY A 288 -9.70 -12.91 -9.95
CA GLY A 288 -9.38 -11.49 -9.86
C GLY A 288 -9.63 -10.84 -8.51
N SER A 289 -10.02 -11.59 -7.48
CA SER A 289 -10.24 -11.09 -6.12
C SER A 289 -8.97 -10.54 -5.49
N ILE A 290 -9.16 -9.50 -4.66
CA ILE A 290 -8.16 -8.93 -3.75
C ILE A 290 -8.62 -9.21 -2.32
N ILE A 291 -7.84 -10.01 -1.59
CA ILE A 291 -8.12 -10.44 -0.23
C ILE A 291 -7.37 -9.53 0.73
N ILE A 292 -8.06 -8.95 1.73
CA ILE A 292 -7.41 -8.19 2.81
C ILE A 292 -7.20 -9.06 4.06
N GLY A 293 -6.03 -8.92 4.67
CA GLY A 293 -5.69 -9.38 6.01
C GLY A 293 -4.64 -8.47 6.64
N HIS A 294 -4.17 -8.79 7.84
CA HIS A 294 -3.21 -7.98 8.58
C HIS A 294 -2.02 -8.83 9.05
N ALA A 295 -0.81 -8.26 8.99
CA ALA A 295 0.42 -8.89 9.46
C ALA A 295 1.20 -8.02 10.46
N ASN A 296 0.52 -7.07 11.12
CA ASN A 296 1.07 -6.14 12.11
C ASN A 296 0.71 -6.48 13.56
N GLY A 297 0.38 -7.73 13.84
CA GLY A 297 -0.08 -8.19 15.16
C GLY A 297 -1.56 -7.90 15.43
N ARG A 298 -2.30 -7.32 14.47
CA ARG A 298 -3.73 -7.03 14.55
C ARG A 298 -4.61 -7.94 13.69
N GLY A 299 -4.00 -8.86 12.95
CA GLY A 299 -4.67 -10.00 12.33
C GLY A 299 -4.66 -11.17 13.32
N PHE A 300 -5.60 -11.17 14.28
CA PHE A 300 -5.52 -12.02 15.47
C PHE A 300 -5.34 -13.51 15.18
N HIS A 301 -5.98 -14.03 14.13
CA HIS A 301 -5.93 -15.44 13.72
C HIS A 301 -5.53 -15.65 12.26
N THR A 302 -4.93 -14.66 11.63
CA THR A 302 -4.54 -14.72 10.21
C THR A 302 -3.48 -15.78 9.97
N ALA A 303 -2.47 -15.88 10.85
CA ALA A 303 -1.41 -16.88 10.74
C ALA A 303 -1.95 -18.32 10.73
N ASP A 304 -2.99 -18.59 11.53
CA ASP A 304 -3.63 -19.90 11.61
C ASP A 304 -4.64 -20.15 10.47
N ALA A 305 -5.25 -19.08 9.95
CA ALA A 305 -6.27 -19.17 8.91
C ALA A 305 -5.69 -19.41 7.51
N LEU A 306 -4.56 -18.78 7.18
CA LEU A 306 -3.94 -18.92 5.85
C LEU A 306 -3.59 -20.36 5.51
N PRO A 307 -3.03 -21.21 6.42
CA PRO A 307 -2.81 -22.62 6.15
C PRO A 307 -4.08 -23.43 5.89
N LEU A 308 -5.23 -22.98 6.35
CA LEU A 308 -6.52 -23.61 6.10
C LEU A 308 -7.14 -23.23 4.76
N ALA A 309 -6.84 -22.02 4.27
CA ALA A 309 -7.44 -21.45 3.06
C ALA A 309 -6.57 -21.61 1.81
N ILE A 310 -5.28 -21.31 1.88
CA ILE A 310 -4.39 -21.26 0.72
C ILE A 310 -4.28 -22.60 -0.01
N PRO A 311 -4.06 -23.76 0.66
CA PRO A 311 -3.98 -25.03 -0.05
C PRO A 311 -5.27 -25.38 -0.80
N LYS A 312 -6.44 -25.02 -0.23
CA LYS A 312 -7.74 -25.26 -0.86
C LYS A 312 -7.95 -24.37 -2.09
N LEU A 313 -7.53 -23.10 -2.05
CA LEU A 313 -7.58 -22.23 -3.23
C LEU A 313 -6.62 -22.74 -4.32
N LYS A 314 -5.39 -23.16 -3.96
CA LYS A 314 -4.46 -23.77 -4.91
C LYS A 314 -5.06 -25.03 -5.55
N ALA A 315 -5.70 -25.91 -4.77
CA ALA A 315 -6.39 -27.10 -5.27
C ALA A 315 -7.57 -26.78 -6.21
N GLN A 316 -8.21 -25.61 -6.03
CA GLN A 316 -9.22 -25.09 -6.93
C GLN A 316 -8.63 -24.42 -8.20
N GLY A 317 -7.30 -24.44 -8.37
CA GLY A 317 -6.59 -23.90 -9.51
C GLY A 317 -6.27 -22.40 -9.40
N TYR A 318 -6.39 -21.77 -8.23
CA TYR A 318 -5.97 -20.40 -8.03
C TYR A 318 -4.46 -20.26 -7.93
N THR A 319 -3.91 -19.25 -8.61
CA THR A 319 -2.51 -18.83 -8.47
C THR A 319 -2.48 -17.49 -7.73
N PHE A 320 -1.65 -17.42 -6.68
CA PHE A 320 -1.42 -16.20 -5.93
C PHE A 320 -0.40 -15.32 -6.64
N VAL A 321 -0.79 -14.07 -6.88
CA VAL A 321 0.03 -13.06 -7.56
C VAL A 321 0.05 -11.75 -6.75
N THR A 322 0.99 -10.85 -7.02
CA THR A 322 0.95 -9.49 -6.46
C THR A 322 -0.19 -8.69 -7.09
N VAL A 323 -0.58 -7.58 -6.46
CA VAL A 323 -1.61 -6.69 -7.03
C VAL A 323 -1.18 -6.14 -8.37
N SER A 324 0.09 -5.72 -8.54
CA SER A 324 0.59 -5.25 -9.83
C SER A 324 0.56 -6.34 -10.92
N GLU A 325 0.84 -7.59 -10.55
CA GLU A 325 0.71 -8.72 -11.49
C GLU A 325 -0.75 -8.98 -11.85
N LEU A 326 -1.66 -8.85 -10.86
CA LEU A 326 -3.10 -9.02 -11.08
C LEU A 326 -3.66 -7.93 -12.00
N LEU A 327 -3.29 -6.67 -11.77
CA LEU A 327 -3.68 -5.52 -12.61
C LEU A 327 -3.20 -5.69 -14.06
N ALA A 328 -1.99 -6.19 -14.25
CA ALA A 328 -1.43 -6.46 -15.59
C ALA A 328 -2.12 -7.64 -16.31
N ALA A 329 -2.91 -8.46 -15.61
CA ALA A 329 -3.54 -9.65 -16.15
C ALA A 329 -4.99 -9.45 -16.62
N GLY A 330 -5.61 -8.30 -16.32
CA GLY A 330 -7.02 -8.05 -16.64
C GLY A 330 -7.43 -6.57 -16.55
N THR A 331 -8.73 -6.33 -16.49
CA THR A 331 -9.31 -4.98 -16.41
C THR A 331 -9.72 -4.68 -14.96
N PRO A 332 -9.22 -3.60 -14.32
CA PRO A 332 -9.59 -3.24 -12.95
C PRO A 332 -11.07 -2.84 -12.85
N GLU A 333 -11.72 -3.28 -11.78
CA GLU A 333 -13.06 -2.83 -11.38
C GLU A 333 -12.94 -1.67 -10.41
N ILE A 334 -13.28 -0.47 -10.90
CA ILE A 334 -13.07 0.81 -10.23
C ILE A 334 -14.39 1.33 -9.67
N VAL A 335 -14.34 1.83 -8.44
CA VAL A 335 -15.45 2.53 -7.77
C VAL A 335 -15.01 3.91 -7.31
N GLN A 336 -15.95 4.85 -7.17
CA GLN A 336 -15.65 6.24 -6.80
C GLN A 336 -15.79 6.49 -5.28
N THR A 337 -15.87 5.41 -4.49
CA THR A 337 -15.94 5.46 -3.02
C THR A 337 -15.23 4.27 -2.40
N CYS A 338 -14.77 4.44 -1.14
CA CYS A 338 -14.13 3.38 -0.38
C CYS A 338 -15.10 2.81 0.65
N TYR A 339 -15.09 1.49 0.83
CA TYR A 339 -15.92 0.78 1.79
C TYR A 339 -15.35 -0.62 2.04
N ASN A 340 -15.71 -1.23 3.17
CA ASN A 340 -15.33 -2.61 3.47
C ASN A 340 -16.18 -3.62 2.65
N LEU A 341 -17.43 -3.79 2.99
CA LEU A 341 -18.35 -4.70 2.30
C LEU A 341 -19.40 -3.95 1.44
N ARG A 342 -19.85 -2.77 1.90
CA ARG A 342 -20.86 -1.94 1.22
C ARG A 342 -20.61 -0.45 1.48
N PRO A 343 -20.99 0.44 0.55
CA PRO A 343 -20.85 1.88 0.74
C PRO A 343 -21.46 2.35 2.07
N GLY A 344 -20.73 3.24 2.77
CA GLY A 344 -21.13 3.82 4.06
C GLY A 344 -20.72 3.02 5.30
N ASP A 345 -20.31 1.75 5.17
CA ASP A 345 -19.98 0.91 6.33
C ASP A 345 -18.69 1.33 7.07
N THR A 346 -17.89 2.21 6.48
CA THR A 346 -16.69 2.79 7.08
C THR A 346 -16.92 4.16 7.74
N ASP A 347 -18.13 4.72 7.68
CA ASP A 347 -18.45 6.04 8.26
C ASP A 347 -18.29 6.07 9.79
N ARG A 348 -18.47 4.92 10.42
CA ARG A 348 -18.22 4.74 11.88
C ARG A 348 -16.81 5.16 12.32
N TYR A 349 -15.83 5.13 11.42
CA TYR A 349 -14.45 5.49 11.74
C TYR A 349 -14.22 7.01 11.80
N ASP A 350 -15.15 7.83 11.34
CA ASP A 350 -15.08 9.29 11.45
C ASP A 350 -15.23 9.73 12.91
N ASN A 351 -16.09 9.06 13.66
CA ASN A 351 -16.34 9.35 15.07
C ASN A 351 -15.17 8.96 15.98
N LEU A 352 -14.41 7.93 15.65
CA LEU A 352 -13.23 7.53 16.42
C LEU A 352 -12.14 8.60 16.39
N ALA A 353 -11.92 9.25 15.25
CA ALA A 353 -10.94 10.34 15.12
C ALA A 353 -11.37 11.60 15.90
N THR A 354 -12.66 11.88 16.00
CA THR A 354 -13.23 13.01 16.74
C THR A 354 -13.10 12.79 18.26
N ALA A 355 -13.33 11.59 18.74
CA ALA A 355 -13.15 11.24 20.15
C ALA A 355 -11.68 11.33 20.61
N PHE A 356 -10.72 11.06 19.75
CA PHE A 356 -9.29 11.29 20.03
C PHE A 356 -8.94 12.78 20.10
N ARG A 357 -9.55 13.64 19.29
CA ARG A 357 -9.32 15.09 19.34
C ARG A 357 -9.85 15.71 20.64
N SER A 358 -11.03 15.32 21.10
CA SER A 358 -11.60 15.83 22.35
C SER A 358 -10.76 15.47 23.56
N LYS A 359 -10.19 14.28 23.61
CA LYS A 359 -9.29 13.86 24.72
C LYS A 359 -7.95 14.62 24.73
N LEU A 360 -7.46 15.06 23.57
CA LEU A 360 -6.23 15.87 23.47
C LEU A 360 -6.47 17.35 23.82
N SER A 361 -7.66 17.89 23.52
CA SER A 361 -8.01 19.28 23.82
C SER A 361 -8.35 19.51 25.29
N THR A 362 -8.79 18.48 26.00
CA THR A 362 -9.07 18.57 27.45
C THR A 362 -7.83 18.37 28.33
N GLY A 363 -6.69 18.00 27.73
CA GLY A 363 -5.42 17.79 28.44
C GLY A 363 -4.42 18.97 28.38
N VAL A 364 -4.76 20.11 27.79
CA VAL A 364 -3.91 21.31 27.81
C VAL A 364 -4.24 22.11 29.06
N PRO A 365 -3.34 22.26 30.05
CA PRO A 365 -3.55 23.19 31.15
C PRO A 365 -3.69 24.60 30.56
N ARG A 366 -4.80 25.27 30.85
CA ARG A 366 -4.91 26.72 30.61
C ARG A 366 -3.74 27.37 31.33
N SER A 367 -2.86 28.02 30.61
CA SER A 367 -1.87 28.92 31.18
C SER A 367 -2.61 29.98 32.00
N ALA A 368 -2.33 30.00 33.31
CA ALA A 368 -2.83 31.03 34.20
C ALA A 368 -2.34 32.38 33.68
N GLY A 369 -3.28 33.22 33.27
CA GLY A 369 -3.02 34.62 32.95
C GLY A 369 -2.48 35.30 34.20
N THR A 370 -1.36 35.97 34.06
CA THR A 370 -0.79 36.91 35.03
C THR A 370 -1.75 38.09 35.25
N GLY A 371 -2.53 38.04 36.31
CA GLY A 371 -3.27 39.17 36.83
C GLY A 371 -2.56 39.71 38.07
N SER A 372 -2.16 40.98 38.06
CA SER A 372 -1.58 41.74 39.17
C SER A 372 -2.49 41.77 40.38
N PRO A 373 -1.92 41.89 41.58
CA PRO A 373 -2.67 41.83 42.84
C PRO A 373 -3.29 43.18 43.23
N SER A 374 -4.52 43.17 43.74
CA SER A 374 -5.07 44.24 44.55
C SER A 374 -5.54 43.64 45.87
N ASP A 375 -5.12 44.32 46.95
CA ASP A 375 -5.31 44.03 48.38
C ASP A 375 -6.76 43.85 48.82
N GLY A 376 -6.96 42.97 49.78
CA GLY A 376 -8.20 42.89 50.53
C GLY A 376 -8.21 41.80 51.58
N LYS A 377 -7.88 42.15 52.83
CA LYS A 377 -7.97 41.33 54.06
C LYS A 377 -9.38 40.78 54.29
N SER A 378 -9.51 39.55 54.77
CA SER A 378 -10.28 39.19 55.94
C SER A 378 -10.11 37.71 56.31
N GLN A 379 -9.87 37.51 57.62
CA GLN A 379 -9.77 36.26 58.36
C GLN A 379 -11.12 35.52 58.49
N ARG A 380 -11.06 34.19 58.58
CA ARG A 380 -11.60 33.28 59.63
C ARG A 380 -11.57 31.84 59.08
N ASP A 381 -10.77 31.02 59.65
CA ASP A 381 -10.92 30.01 60.70
C ASP A 381 -12.02 28.95 60.47
N GLY A 382 -11.65 27.64 60.52
CA GLY A 382 -12.59 26.56 60.56
C GLY A 382 -12.02 25.21 60.10
N SER A 383 -11.37 24.53 61.04
CA SER A 383 -10.94 23.16 61.02
C SER A 383 -12.03 22.14 60.58
N ARG A 384 -11.66 21.06 59.87
CA ARG A 384 -11.94 19.67 60.29
C ARG A 384 -11.31 18.63 59.37
N ARG A 385 -10.79 17.63 60.05
CA ARG A 385 -10.18 16.37 59.59
C ARG A 385 -11.16 15.46 58.84
N GLY A 386 -10.62 14.58 58.00
CA GLY A 386 -11.33 13.38 57.60
C GLY A 386 -10.66 12.58 56.48
N THR A 387 -9.81 11.67 56.83
CA THR A 387 -9.62 10.25 56.41
C THR A 387 -9.46 9.87 54.96
N ALA A 388 -8.42 9.09 54.77
CA ALA A 388 -7.99 8.33 53.59
C ALA A 388 -9.07 7.41 53.00
N GLY A 389 -9.04 7.26 51.68
CA GLY A 389 -9.75 6.21 50.95
C GLY A 389 -9.02 5.91 49.66
N THR A 390 -8.24 4.86 49.70
CA THR A 390 -7.65 4.18 48.53
C THR A 390 -8.74 3.53 47.68
N ASN A 391 -8.84 3.88 46.41
CA ASN A 391 -9.52 3.00 45.45
C ASN A 391 -8.75 2.97 44.12
N ALA A 392 -8.16 1.82 43.88
CA ALA A 392 -7.66 1.37 42.62
C ALA A 392 -8.86 1.06 41.71
N THR A 393 -8.97 1.72 40.58
CA THR A 393 -9.88 1.34 39.49
C THR A 393 -9.10 0.88 38.28
N THR A 394 -9.11 -0.42 38.10
CA THR A 394 -8.78 -1.13 36.86
C THR A 394 -9.81 -0.75 35.80
N SER A 395 -9.38 -0.06 34.72
CA SER A 395 -10.22 0.20 33.57
C SER A 395 -10.18 -1.00 32.62
N GLY A 396 -11.22 -1.85 32.71
CA GLY A 396 -11.50 -2.89 31.72
C GLY A 396 -12.10 -2.30 30.46
N TRP A 397 -11.56 -2.66 29.33
CA TRP A 397 -12.12 -2.39 28.02
C TRP A 397 -13.06 -3.54 27.63
N GLY A 398 -14.34 -3.37 27.89
CA GLY A 398 -15.40 -4.24 27.40
C GLY A 398 -16.33 -3.44 26.49
N THR A 399 -16.24 -3.62 25.19
CA THR A 399 -17.29 -3.21 24.27
C THR A 399 -17.96 -4.46 23.73
N SER A 400 -19.10 -4.76 24.31
CA SER A 400 -20.07 -5.75 23.83
C SER A 400 -20.66 -5.26 22.51
N VAL A 401 -20.45 -5.98 21.41
CA VAL A 401 -21.21 -5.83 20.18
C VAL A 401 -22.03 -7.09 20.00
N LYS A 402 -23.35 -6.96 20.18
CA LYS A 402 -24.34 -7.99 19.84
C LYS A 402 -24.32 -8.25 18.34
N PRO A 403 -24.39 -9.48 17.88
CA PRO A 403 -24.67 -9.80 16.49
C PRO A 403 -26.17 -9.65 16.22
N GLN A 404 -26.51 -9.03 15.11
CA GLN A 404 -27.85 -9.13 14.53
C GLN A 404 -27.81 -9.94 13.24
N PRO A 405 -28.92 -10.60 12.90
CA PRO A 405 -29.02 -11.78 12.03
C PRO A 405 -28.66 -11.58 10.57
#